data_783c37a1760b1575ac845eac3a9fb396
#
_entry.id   783c37a1760b1575ac845eac3a9fb396
#
_cell.length_a   1.000
_cell.length_b   1.000
_cell.length_c   1.000
_cell.angle_alpha   90.00
_cell.angle_beta   90.00
_cell.angle_gamma   90.00
#
_symmetry.space_group_name_H-M   'P 1'
#
loop_
_entity.id
_entity.type
_entity.pdbx_description
1 polymer ?
#
loop_
_entity_poly.entity_id
_entity_poly.type
_entity_poly.pdbx_seq_one_letter_code
_entity_poly.pdbx_strand_id
1 'polypeptide(L)'
;MSKAQDDSIRCSFCGSEKKDVNVLIAGITGHICDSCISQAHLIVEEEAGVKSSAEIEKSLKLLTPEEIVQHLNKHVIGQEDAKKVLAVAVYNHYKRLLQKGKTQDDIEIEKSNVIMVGETGTGKTLLARSIAKLLNVPFCIADATVLTEAGYVGEDVESILSRLLQAADYDVSAAEKGIVFIDEIDKVARKSDNPSITRDVSGEGVQQAMLKLLEGAQISVPPQGGRKHPEQKMVQINTKDILFVCGGAFDGISKIIERRVKSQSIGFNALSKDEFNEEKLLSHVNQLDIKKFGLIPELIGRFPVLTYLNPLTKDVLLSILTDPQNALVKQYVRLFEMDEIKLSIQQSVLEFIVDKAIELKLGARGLRSICEAILTEAMFNAPSSDVKELVIDLKYAQKQFSKSKISKLKVA
;
A
#
# COMPACT_ATOMS: atom_id res chain seq x y z
N MET A 1 41.95 -65.01 -9.91
CA MET A 1 42.67 -63.80 -10.30
C MET A 1 41.89 -63.12 -11.39
N SER A 2 41.08 -62.16 -11.09
CA SER A 2 40.45 -61.29 -12.06
C SER A 2 40.43 -59.91 -11.41
N LYS A 3 41.25 -58.97 -11.92
CA LYS A 3 41.16 -57.54 -11.61
C LYS A 3 39.84 -57.10 -12.18
N ALA A 4 38.95 -56.67 -11.28
CA ALA A 4 37.71 -55.96 -11.63
C ALA A 4 38.06 -54.68 -12.40
N GLN A 5 37.44 -54.54 -13.54
CA GLN A 5 37.37 -53.26 -14.28
C GLN A 5 36.77 -52.21 -13.37
N ASP A 6 37.57 -51.24 -12.97
CA ASP A 6 37.15 -50.03 -12.35
C ASP A 6 36.60 -49.12 -13.49
N ASP A 7 35.38 -49.43 -13.94
CA ASP A 7 34.65 -48.54 -14.86
C ASP A 7 34.54 -47.21 -14.21
N SER A 8 35.30 -46.24 -14.69
CA SER A 8 35.32 -44.89 -14.17
C SER A 8 33.92 -44.32 -14.24
N ILE A 9 33.27 -44.23 -13.09
CA ILE A 9 31.92 -43.65 -12.95
C ILE A 9 31.97 -42.20 -13.43
N ARG A 10 31.15 -41.87 -14.45
CA ARG A 10 31.13 -40.55 -15.11
C ARG A 10 29.75 -39.93 -15.03
N CYS A 11 29.72 -38.60 -15.06
CA CYS A 11 28.46 -37.87 -15.22
C CYS A 11 27.83 -38.17 -16.59
N SER A 12 26.58 -38.64 -16.60
CA SER A 12 25.84 -38.96 -17.83
C SER A 12 25.47 -37.75 -18.68
N PHE A 13 25.60 -36.55 -18.14
CA PHE A 13 25.27 -35.30 -18.83
C PHE A 13 26.50 -34.64 -19.48
N CYS A 14 27.59 -34.46 -18.74
CA CYS A 14 28.78 -33.75 -19.24
C CYS A 14 29.99 -34.70 -19.48
N GLY A 15 29.93 -35.96 -19.05
CA GLY A 15 31.00 -36.91 -19.20
C GLY A 15 32.16 -36.80 -18.20
N SER A 16 32.14 -35.83 -17.28
CA SER A 16 33.19 -35.64 -16.27
C SER A 16 33.33 -36.86 -15.36
N GLU A 17 34.58 -37.24 -15.05
CA GLU A 17 34.85 -38.37 -14.15
C GLU A 17 34.62 -37.96 -12.67
N LYS A 18 34.35 -38.97 -11.82
CA LYS A 18 34.10 -38.74 -10.37
C LYS A 18 35.23 -38.00 -9.67
N LYS A 19 36.47 -38.13 -10.15
CA LYS A 19 37.66 -37.44 -9.57
C LYS A 19 37.71 -35.93 -9.91
N ASP A 20 37.00 -35.53 -10.97
CA ASP A 20 37.03 -34.15 -11.49
C ASP A 20 35.82 -33.31 -11.02
N VAL A 21 34.92 -33.87 -10.17
CA VAL A 21 33.71 -33.21 -9.65
C VAL A 21 33.65 -33.37 -8.14
N ASN A 22 33.03 -32.38 -7.46
CA ASN A 22 32.92 -32.41 -5.99
C ASN A 22 31.90 -33.45 -5.52
N VAL A 23 30.77 -33.55 -6.21
CA VAL A 23 29.71 -34.51 -5.91
C VAL A 23 29.21 -35.15 -7.19
N LEU A 24 29.04 -36.48 -7.16
CA LEU A 24 28.40 -37.24 -8.23
C LEU A 24 27.26 -38.06 -7.63
N ILE A 25 26.02 -37.69 -7.99
CA ILE A 25 24.81 -38.37 -7.52
C ILE A 25 24.47 -39.49 -8.46
N ALA A 26 24.29 -40.69 -7.90
CA ALA A 26 23.91 -41.89 -8.63
C ALA A 26 22.38 -41.96 -8.75
N GLY A 27 21.88 -42.09 -9.97
CA GLY A 27 20.50 -42.45 -10.29
C GLY A 27 20.35 -43.89 -10.70
N ILE A 28 19.14 -44.33 -11.04
CA ILE A 28 18.83 -45.71 -11.42
C ILE A 28 19.56 -46.11 -12.72
N THR A 29 19.68 -45.21 -13.70
CA THR A 29 20.22 -45.44 -15.02
C THR A 29 21.42 -44.58 -15.40
N GLY A 30 21.86 -43.66 -14.50
CA GLY A 30 22.94 -42.74 -14.80
C GLY A 30 23.39 -41.94 -13.57
N HIS A 31 24.41 -41.11 -13.78
CA HIS A 31 24.98 -40.26 -12.74
C HIS A 31 24.92 -38.81 -13.18
N ILE A 32 24.77 -37.87 -12.24
CA ILE A 32 24.79 -36.42 -12.50
C ILE A 32 25.74 -35.73 -11.53
N CYS A 33 26.59 -34.83 -12.04
CA CYS A 33 27.53 -34.07 -11.21
C CYS A 33 26.90 -32.77 -10.69
N ASP A 34 27.50 -32.22 -9.64
CA ASP A 34 27.12 -30.94 -9.02
C ASP A 34 27.01 -29.78 -10.02
N SER A 35 27.94 -29.68 -10.97
CA SER A 35 27.92 -28.65 -12.02
C SER A 35 26.70 -28.81 -12.95
N CYS A 36 26.38 -30.04 -13.40
CA CYS A 36 25.20 -30.28 -14.22
C CYS A 36 23.88 -30.08 -13.45
N ILE A 37 23.85 -30.42 -12.15
CA ILE A 37 22.68 -30.11 -11.30
C ILE A 37 22.46 -28.61 -11.22
N SER A 38 23.52 -27.83 -10.98
CA SER A 38 23.42 -26.38 -10.92
C SER A 38 22.93 -25.74 -12.24
N GLN A 39 23.44 -26.25 -13.38
CA GLN A 39 22.98 -25.81 -14.70
C GLN A 39 21.53 -26.20 -14.97
N ALA A 40 21.16 -27.46 -14.67
CA ALA A 40 19.79 -27.91 -14.84
C ALA A 40 18.81 -27.14 -13.94
N HIS A 41 19.21 -26.80 -12.71
CA HIS A 41 18.42 -25.99 -11.79
C HIS A 41 18.19 -24.58 -12.34
N LEU A 42 19.24 -23.92 -12.90
CA LEU A 42 19.10 -22.63 -13.55
C LEU A 42 18.12 -22.64 -14.72
N ILE A 43 18.21 -23.69 -15.58
CA ILE A 43 17.30 -23.83 -16.72
C ILE A 43 15.86 -24.05 -16.24
N VAL A 44 15.66 -24.89 -15.22
CA VAL A 44 14.32 -25.12 -14.64
C VAL A 44 13.79 -23.87 -13.98
N GLU A 45 14.63 -23.09 -13.29
CA GLU A 45 14.23 -21.79 -12.71
C GLU A 45 13.88 -20.76 -13.78
N GLU A 46 14.65 -20.68 -14.87
CA GLU A 46 14.32 -19.82 -16.03
C GLU A 46 12.98 -20.22 -16.67
N GLU A 47 12.79 -21.52 -16.92
CA GLU A 47 11.52 -22.01 -17.49
C GLU A 47 10.35 -21.86 -16.50
N ALA A 48 10.55 -22.09 -15.20
CA ALA A 48 9.54 -21.88 -14.18
C ALA A 48 9.19 -20.38 -14.04
N GLY A 49 10.19 -19.50 -14.11
CA GLY A 49 9.99 -18.05 -14.12
C GLY A 49 9.17 -17.60 -15.34
N VAL A 50 9.44 -18.15 -16.52
CA VAL A 50 8.64 -17.90 -17.73
C VAL A 50 7.23 -18.45 -17.60
N LYS A 51 7.04 -19.61 -16.97
CA LYS A 51 5.72 -20.18 -16.71
C LYS A 51 4.95 -19.35 -15.68
N SER A 52 5.58 -18.90 -14.61
CA SER A 52 4.94 -18.06 -13.60
C SER A 52 4.53 -16.67 -14.15
N SER A 53 5.37 -16.06 -15.00
CA SER A 53 5.01 -14.81 -15.67
C SER A 53 3.83 -14.96 -16.64
N ALA A 54 3.79 -16.07 -17.40
CA ALA A 54 2.68 -16.39 -18.30
C ALA A 54 1.39 -16.78 -17.54
N GLU A 55 1.50 -17.41 -16.38
CA GLU A 55 0.37 -17.69 -15.50
C GLU A 55 -0.17 -16.43 -14.81
N ILE A 56 0.71 -15.54 -14.37
CA ILE A 56 0.31 -14.24 -13.82
C ILE A 56 -0.35 -13.37 -14.91
N GLU A 57 0.16 -13.38 -16.16
CA GLU A 57 -0.50 -12.69 -17.28
C GLU A 57 -1.87 -13.27 -17.61
N LYS A 58 -2.06 -14.57 -17.50
CA LYS A 58 -3.37 -15.23 -17.67
C LYS A 58 -4.30 -14.99 -16.46
N SER A 59 -3.77 -14.84 -15.26
CA SER A 59 -4.54 -14.57 -14.04
C SER A 59 -4.88 -13.09 -13.85
N LEU A 60 -4.13 -12.17 -14.45
CA LEU A 60 -4.43 -10.73 -14.49
C LEU A 60 -5.66 -10.48 -15.37
N LYS A 61 -6.83 -10.72 -14.78
CA LYS A 61 -8.08 -10.30 -15.41
C LYS A 61 -8.12 -8.77 -15.41
N LEU A 62 -7.93 -8.17 -16.58
CA LEU A 62 -8.03 -6.71 -16.72
C LEU A 62 -9.48 -6.29 -16.45
N LEU A 63 -9.74 -5.83 -15.22
CA LEU A 63 -11.04 -5.30 -14.81
C LEU A 63 -11.21 -3.90 -15.36
N THR A 64 -12.39 -3.57 -15.82
CA THR A 64 -12.71 -2.20 -16.27
C THR A 64 -12.70 -1.22 -15.09
N PRO A 65 -12.47 0.10 -15.31
CA PRO A 65 -12.54 1.09 -14.25
C PRO A 65 -13.85 1.07 -13.47
N GLU A 66 -14.97 0.77 -14.12
CA GLU A 66 -16.28 0.65 -13.47
C GLU A 66 -16.35 -0.54 -12.53
N GLU A 67 -15.83 -1.71 -12.93
CA GLU A 67 -15.76 -2.90 -12.06
C GLU A 67 -14.88 -2.65 -10.84
N ILE A 68 -13.76 -1.92 -11.03
CA ILE A 68 -12.87 -1.52 -9.92
C ILE A 68 -13.62 -0.59 -8.96
N VAL A 69 -14.32 0.42 -9.45
CA VAL A 69 -15.13 1.35 -8.62
C VAL A 69 -16.23 0.60 -7.88
N GLN A 70 -16.96 -0.30 -8.55
CA GLN A 70 -17.99 -1.13 -7.91
C GLN A 70 -17.43 -1.98 -6.77
N HIS A 71 -16.22 -2.52 -6.93
CA HIS A 71 -15.56 -3.24 -5.85
C HIS A 71 -15.17 -2.30 -4.70
N LEU A 72 -14.60 -1.15 -5.01
CA LEU A 72 -14.21 -0.15 -3.99
C LEU A 72 -15.42 0.33 -3.19
N ASN A 73 -16.59 0.49 -3.83
CA ASN A 73 -17.83 0.91 -3.17
C ASN A 73 -18.31 -0.07 -2.09
N LYS A 74 -17.92 -1.35 -2.18
CA LYS A 74 -18.22 -2.34 -1.14
C LYS A 74 -17.41 -2.14 0.15
N HIS A 75 -16.28 -1.42 0.05
CA HIS A 75 -15.32 -1.30 1.15
C HIS A 75 -15.10 0.13 1.63
N VAL A 76 -15.25 1.12 0.75
CA VAL A 76 -14.97 2.53 1.04
C VAL A 76 -16.22 3.36 0.76
N ILE A 77 -16.66 4.10 1.75
CA ILE A 77 -17.81 5.01 1.63
C ILE A 77 -17.36 6.38 1.12
N GLY A 78 -18.12 6.96 0.19
CA GLY A 78 -17.79 8.25 -0.42
C GLY A 78 -16.52 8.20 -1.27
N GLN A 79 -15.84 9.32 -1.43
CA GLN A 79 -14.56 9.46 -2.15
C GLN A 79 -14.66 9.14 -3.66
N GLU A 80 -15.77 9.51 -4.29
CA GLU A 80 -16.10 9.09 -5.66
C GLU A 80 -15.05 9.53 -6.68
N ASP A 81 -14.55 10.77 -6.57
CA ASP A 81 -13.52 11.30 -7.46
C ASP A 81 -12.20 10.53 -7.32
N ALA A 82 -11.77 10.28 -6.08
CA ALA A 82 -10.55 9.51 -5.82
C ALA A 82 -10.66 8.08 -6.34
N LYS A 83 -11.80 7.40 -6.13
CA LYS A 83 -12.05 6.06 -6.65
C LYS A 83 -11.97 6.01 -8.17
N LYS A 84 -12.62 6.97 -8.85
CA LYS A 84 -12.63 7.06 -10.32
C LYS A 84 -11.23 7.28 -10.87
N VAL A 85 -10.50 8.28 -10.35
CA VAL A 85 -9.14 8.61 -10.80
C VAL A 85 -8.20 7.42 -10.56
N LEU A 86 -8.27 6.80 -9.38
CA LEU A 86 -7.42 5.67 -9.02
C LEU A 86 -7.73 4.43 -9.86
N ALA A 87 -9.03 4.14 -10.13
CA ALA A 87 -9.45 3.04 -10.98
C ALA A 87 -8.93 3.18 -12.41
N VAL A 88 -8.99 4.39 -12.98
CA VAL A 88 -8.46 4.67 -14.32
C VAL A 88 -6.93 4.53 -14.34
N ALA A 89 -6.22 5.08 -13.35
CA ALA A 89 -4.75 4.99 -13.27
C ALA A 89 -4.28 3.52 -13.21
N VAL A 90 -4.93 2.72 -12.37
CA VAL A 90 -4.65 1.29 -12.20
C VAL A 90 -4.95 0.51 -13.49
N TYR A 91 -6.12 0.74 -14.08
CA TYR A 91 -6.49 0.13 -15.35
C TYR A 91 -5.47 0.41 -16.46
N ASN A 92 -5.07 1.68 -16.62
CA ASN A 92 -4.09 2.08 -17.62
C ASN A 92 -2.71 1.44 -17.34
N HIS A 93 -2.31 1.36 -16.08
CA HIS A 93 -1.06 0.71 -15.68
C HIS A 93 -1.05 -0.76 -16.11
N TYR A 94 -2.03 -1.56 -15.73
CA TYR A 94 -2.07 -2.98 -16.07
C TYR A 94 -2.35 -3.24 -17.55
N LYS A 95 -3.13 -2.37 -18.21
CA LYS A 95 -3.30 -2.40 -19.68
C LYS A 95 -1.96 -2.21 -20.38
N ARG A 96 -1.12 -1.29 -19.92
CA ARG A 96 0.24 -1.08 -20.45
C ARG A 96 1.09 -2.36 -20.30
N LEU A 97 1.03 -3.04 -19.14
CA LEU A 97 1.78 -4.28 -18.92
C LEU A 97 1.35 -5.41 -19.88
N LEU A 98 0.04 -5.54 -20.12
CA LEU A 98 -0.49 -6.59 -21.00
C LEU A 98 -0.24 -6.33 -22.51
N GLN A 99 0.13 -5.10 -22.89
CA GLN A 99 0.42 -4.72 -24.28
C GLN A 99 1.91 -4.76 -24.62
N LYS A 100 2.81 -4.98 -23.65
CA LYS A 100 4.25 -5.09 -23.91
C LYS A 100 4.53 -6.13 -25.01
N GLY A 101 5.23 -5.72 -26.06
CA GLY A 101 5.64 -6.57 -27.18
C GLY A 101 4.55 -6.82 -28.25
N LYS A 102 3.36 -6.22 -28.13
CA LYS A 102 2.26 -6.40 -29.13
C LYS A 102 2.02 -5.21 -30.06
N THR A 103 2.64 -4.07 -29.82
CA THR A 103 2.46 -2.86 -30.62
C THR A 103 3.51 -2.77 -31.70
N GLN A 104 3.08 -2.56 -32.96
CA GLN A 104 3.92 -2.23 -34.11
C GLN A 104 4.30 -0.74 -34.15
N ASP A 105 3.71 0.08 -33.25
CA ASP A 105 3.96 1.53 -33.18
C ASP A 105 4.95 1.82 -32.05
N ASP A 106 5.88 2.75 -32.28
CA ASP A 106 6.93 3.20 -31.35
C ASP A 106 6.37 4.09 -30.20
N ILE A 107 5.09 3.94 -29.82
CA ILE A 107 4.47 4.73 -28.75
C ILE A 107 4.74 4.06 -27.40
N GLU A 108 5.56 4.69 -26.59
CA GLU A 108 5.82 4.26 -25.20
C GLU A 108 4.81 4.92 -24.25
N ILE A 109 4.02 4.09 -23.54
CA ILE A 109 3.06 4.55 -22.53
C ILE A 109 3.79 4.69 -21.19
N GLU A 110 3.78 5.88 -20.62
CA GLU A 110 4.41 6.16 -19.32
C GLU A 110 3.66 5.55 -18.13
N LYS A 111 4.34 5.48 -16.98
CA LYS A 111 3.76 4.99 -15.72
C LYS A 111 2.68 5.96 -15.21
N SER A 112 1.63 5.39 -14.62
CA SER A 112 0.52 6.14 -14.01
C SER A 112 0.64 6.19 -12.48
N ASN A 113 1.84 6.54 -11.94
CA ASN A 113 1.98 6.67 -10.48
C ASN A 113 1.03 7.73 -9.96
N VAL A 114 0.48 7.50 -8.75
CA VAL A 114 -0.59 8.30 -8.16
C VAL A 114 -0.14 8.95 -6.86
N ILE A 115 -0.48 10.23 -6.68
CA ILE A 115 -0.40 10.90 -5.38
C ILE A 115 -1.80 11.25 -4.88
N MET A 116 -2.10 10.89 -3.63
CA MET A 116 -3.37 11.12 -2.96
C MET A 116 -3.21 12.12 -1.82
N VAL A 117 -3.94 13.22 -1.88
CA VAL A 117 -3.97 14.27 -0.86
C VAL A 117 -5.25 14.13 -0.03
N GLY A 118 -5.14 14.15 1.28
CA GLY A 118 -6.32 14.11 2.15
C GLY A 118 -5.96 13.79 3.59
N GLU A 119 -6.78 14.23 4.52
CA GLU A 119 -6.56 14.07 5.95
C GLU A 119 -6.30 12.61 6.37
N THR A 120 -5.67 12.45 7.55
CA THR A 120 -5.47 11.13 8.14
C THR A 120 -6.83 10.47 8.43
N GLY A 121 -6.96 9.19 8.06
CA GLY A 121 -8.19 8.44 8.29
C GLY A 121 -9.24 8.52 7.18
N THR A 122 -9.02 9.30 6.10
CA THR A 122 -9.96 9.42 4.96
C THR A 122 -10.02 8.20 4.05
N GLY A 123 -9.14 7.20 4.24
CA GLY A 123 -9.20 5.93 3.50
C GLY A 123 -8.12 5.73 2.42
N LYS A 124 -7.08 6.58 2.34
CA LYS A 124 -5.99 6.47 1.34
C LYS A 124 -5.39 5.06 1.27
N THR A 125 -4.88 4.57 2.39
CA THR A 125 -4.27 3.23 2.50
C THR A 125 -5.27 2.11 2.20
N LEU A 126 -6.54 2.28 2.61
CA LEU A 126 -7.60 1.30 2.37
C LEU A 126 -7.93 1.17 0.88
N LEU A 127 -8.00 2.29 0.15
CA LEU A 127 -8.21 2.30 -1.29
C LEU A 127 -7.12 1.51 -2.03
N ALA A 128 -5.84 1.82 -1.76
CA ALA A 128 -4.72 1.14 -2.39
C ALA A 128 -4.70 -0.37 -2.08
N ARG A 129 -4.92 -0.75 -0.81
CA ARG A 129 -4.98 -2.15 -0.37
C ARG A 129 -6.14 -2.90 -1.02
N SER A 130 -7.32 -2.27 -1.12
CA SER A 130 -8.51 -2.90 -1.71
C SER A 130 -8.29 -3.19 -3.20
N ILE A 131 -7.62 -2.31 -3.92
CA ILE A 131 -7.25 -2.51 -5.32
C ILE A 131 -6.25 -3.66 -5.49
N ALA A 132 -5.19 -3.66 -4.71
CA ALA A 132 -4.18 -4.71 -4.77
C ALA A 132 -4.79 -6.10 -4.50
N LYS A 133 -5.70 -6.17 -3.50
CA LYS A 133 -6.45 -7.39 -3.19
C LYS A 133 -7.37 -7.82 -4.32
N LEU A 134 -8.08 -6.87 -4.96
CA LEU A 134 -8.97 -7.13 -6.08
C LEU A 134 -8.21 -7.71 -7.28
N LEU A 135 -7.02 -7.16 -7.58
CA LEU A 135 -6.18 -7.59 -8.69
C LEU A 135 -5.32 -8.81 -8.37
N ASN A 136 -5.32 -9.25 -7.12
CA ASN A 136 -4.48 -10.35 -6.63
C ASN A 136 -2.99 -10.15 -6.96
N VAL A 137 -2.47 -8.95 -6.72
CA VAL A 137 -1.07 -8.58 -6.95
C VAL A 137 -0.34 -8.34 -5.62
N PRO A 138 1.00 -8.56 -5.56
CA PRO A 138 1.79 -8.24 -4.38
C PRO A 138 1.62 -6.78 -3.97
N PHE A 139 1.49 -6.56 -2.67
CA PHE A 139 1.23 -5.25 -2.10
C PHE A 139 2.07 -5.00 -0.86
N CYS A 140 2.82 -3.92 -0.82
CA CYS A 140 3.51 -3.48 0.39
C CYS A 140 3.17 -2.03 0.75
N ILE A 141 3.29 -1.73 2.04
CA ILE A 141 3.14 -0.39 2.59
C ILE A 141 4.49 0.04 3.15
N ALA A 142 4.91 1.24 2.78
CA ALA A 142 6.06 1.91 3.35
C ALA A 142 5.62 3.23 3.98
N ASP A 143 6.17 3.55 5.13
CA ASP A 143 5.97 4.84 5.79
C ASP A 143 7.17 5.73 5.44
N ALA A 144 6.89 6.88 4.82
CA ALA A 144 7.95 7.79 4.39
C ALA A 144 8.75 8.39 5.57
N THR A 145 8.17 8.42 6.76
CA THR A 145 8.81 9.01 7.96
C THR A 145 9.97 8.19 8.51
N VAL A 146 10.00 6.88 8.25
CA VAL A 146 11.10 6.00 8.69
C VAL A 146 12.21 5.86 7.66
N LEU A 147 11.99 6.38 6.43
CA LEU A 147 12.95 6.31 5.35
C LEU A 147 14.06 7.34 5.51
N THR A 148 15.28 6.94 5.15
CA THR A 148 16.46 7.81 5.15
C THR A 148 17.27 7.62 3.87
N GLU A 149 18.13 8.59 3.58
CA GLU A 149 19.14 8.44 2.52
C GLU A 149 20.09 7.29 2.89
N ALA A 150 20.52 6.52 1.89
CA ALA A 150 21.40 5.36 2.09
C ALA A 150 22.68 5.72 2.88
N GLY A 151 22.99 4.93 3.91
CA GLY A 151 24.15 5.11 4.79
C GLY A 151 23.89 5.90 6.06
N TYR A 152 22.68 6.39 6.31
CA TYR A 152 22.27 7.03 7.56
C TYR A 152 21.47 6.11 8.47
N VAL A 153 21.16 6.58 9.68
CA VAL A 153 20.34 5.82 10.64
C VAL A 153 18.88 5.90 10.23
N GLY A 154 18.30 4.75 9.89
CA GLY A 154 16.94 4.59 9.40
C GLY A 154 16.84 3.44 8.40
N GLU A 155 15.72 3.35 7.71
CA GLU A 155 15.54 2.38 6.64
C GLU A 155 15.90 3.00 5.29
N ASP A 156 16.75 2.33 4.53
CA ASP A 156 17.04 2.74 3.15
C ASP A 156 15.77 2.70 2.30
N VAL A 157 15.60 3.67 1.40
CA VAL A 157 14.45 3.72 0.47
C VAL A 157 14.31 2.41 -0.33
N GLU A 158 15.42 1.75 -0.64
CA GLU A 158 15.44 0.47 -1.35
C GLU A 158 14.83 -0.71 -0.53
N SER A 159 14.72 -0.58 0.80
CA SER A 159 14.08 -1.59 1.67
C SER A 159 12.61 -1.84 1.34
N ILE A 160 11.96 -0.86 0.71
CA ILE A 160 10.58 -0.97 0.19
C ILE A 160 10.46 -2.16 -0.76
N LEU A 161 11.45 -2.34 -1.65
CA LEU A 161 11.44 -3.45 -2.62
C LEU A 161 11.67 -4.82 -1.95
N SER A 162 12.46 -4.88 -0.88
CA SER A 162 12.59 -6.12 -0.09
C SER A 162 11.26 -6.53 0.54
N ARG A 163 10.48 -5.56 1.06
CA ARG A 163 9.13 -5.82 1.57
C ARG A 163 8.17 -6.27 0.49
N LEU A 164 8.26 -5.67 -0.72
CA LEU A 164 7.45 -6.09 -1.85
C LEU A 164 7.81 -7.51 -2.31
N LEU A 165 9.10 -7.83 -2.35
CA LEU A 165 9.60 -9.17 -2.67
C LEU A 165 9.09 -10.22 -1.66
N GLN A 166 9.11 -9.90 -0.36
CA GLN A 166 8.52 -10.76 0.67
C GLN A 166 7.01 -10.95 0.48
N ALA A 167 6.29 -9.88 0.13
CA ALA A 167 4.84 -9.94 -0.15
C ALA A 167 4.52 -10.75 -1.43
N ALA A 168 5.51 -10.98 -2.28
CA ALA A 168 5.44 -11.79 -3.48
C ALA A 168 5.98 -13.22 -3.28
N ASP A 169 6.15 -13.66 -2.01
CA ASP A 169 6.76 -14.97 -1.69
C ASP A 169 8.11 -15.21 -2.39
N TYR A 170 8.90 -14.13 -2.52
CA TYR A 170 10.21 -14.08 -3.20
C TYR A 170 10.18 -14.33 -4.72
N ASP A 171 9.00 -14.31 -5.34
CA ASP A 171 8.87 -14.28 -6.81
C ASP A 171 9.15 -12.88 -7.34
N VAL A 172 10.29 -12.70 -8.01
CA VAL A 172 10.72 -11.42 -8.59
C VAL A 172 9.76 -10.98 -9.69
N SER A 173 9.29 -11.88 -10.54
CA SER A 173 8.36 -11.55 -11.64
C SER A 173 7.01 -11.07 -11.13
N ALA A 174 6.52 -11.62 -10.01
CA ALA A 174 5.32 -11.17 -9.34
C ALA A 174 5.57 -9.82 -8.65
N ALA A 175 6.69 -9.64 -7.95
CA ALA A 175 7.05 -8.41 -7.27
C ALA A 175 7.13 -7.22 -8.24
N GLU A 176 7.71 -7.40 -9.43
CA GLU A 176 7.84 -6.38 -10.46
C GLU A 176 6.49 -5.89 -11.03
N LYS A 177 5.40 -6.63 -10.82
CA LYS A 177 4.03 -6.26 -11.21
C LYS A 177 3.17 -5.81 -10.01
N GLY A 178 3.79 -5.67 -8.84
CA GLY A 178 3.13 -5.31 -7.59
C GLY A 178 2.76 -3.83 -7.48
N ILE A 179 2.10 -3.51 -6.37
CA ILE A 179 1.73 -2.14 -5.98
C ILE A 179 2.45 -1.79 -4.68
N VAL A 180 3.14 -0.65 -4.68
CA VAL A 180 3.75 -0.05 -3.49
C VAL A 180 2.91 1.14 -3.05
N PHE A 181 2.47 1.15 -1.80
CA PHE A 181 1.84 2.30 -1.18
C PHE A 181 2.83 2.97 -0.23
N ILE A 182 3.16 4.25 -0.51
CA ILE A 182 4.02 5.06 0.33
C ILE A 182 3.12 6.02 1.11
N ASP A 183 2.99 5.80 2.41
CA ASP A 183 2.20 6.65 3.31
C ASP A 183 3.05 7.82 3.84
N GLU A 184 2.36 8.88 4.27
CA GLU A 184 2.95 10.07 4.89
C GLU A 184 4.03 10.78 4.05
N ILE A 185 3.87 10.78 2.71
CA ILE A 185 4.82 11.41 1.77
C ILE A 185 5.02 12.92 2.05
N ASP A 186 4.03 13.58 2.64
CA ASP A 186 4.11 14.98 3.04
C ASP A 186 5.12 15.25 4.15
N LYS A 187 5.52 14.23 4.91
CA LYS A 187 6.47 14.38 6.01
C LYS A 187 7.94 14.48 5.55
N VAL A 188 8.23 14.03 4.32
CA VAL A 188 9.55 14.24 3.70
C VAL A 188 9.64 15.55 2.91
N ALA A 189 8.60 16.40 2.96
CA ALA A 189 8.63 17.73 2.38
C ALA A 189 9.63 18.65 3.09
N ARG A 190 10.30 19.51 2.33
CA ARG A 190 11.18 20.54 2.89
C ARG A 190 10.37 21.49 3.78
N LYS A 191 10.86 21.75 5.00
CA LYS A 191 10.15 22.61 5.98
C LYS A 191 10.50 24.10 5.89
N SER A 192 11.56 24.48 5.16
CA SER A 192 12.00 25.87 5.04
C SER A 192 12.72 26.17 3.74
N ASP A 193 12.55 27.40 3.22
CA ASP A 193 13.29 27.96 2.07
C ASP A 193 14.75 28.33 2.40
N ASN A 194 15.18 28.20 3.66
CA ASN A 194 16.56 28.47 4.03
C ASN A 194 17.44 27.29 3.61
N PRO A 195 18.40 27.49 2.69
CA PRO A 195 19.41 26.49 2.38
C PRO A 195 20.28 26.31 3.64
N SER A 196 19.92 25.32 4.45
CA SER A 196 20.77 24.89 5.56
C SER A 196 22.08 24.39 4.97
N ILE A 197 23.19 24.77 5.59
CA ILE A 197 24.54 24.31 5.20
C ILE A 197 24.67 22.78 5.45
N THR A 198 23.76 22.20 6.20
CA THR A 198 23.66 20.76 6.47
C THR A 198 22.72 20.07 5.49
N ARG A 199 23.20 18.99 4.87
CA ARG A 199 22.42 18.15 3.96
C ARG A 199 21.19 17.59 4.68
N ASP A 200 20.01 17.82 4.13
CA ASP A 200 18.76 17.29 4.69
C ASP A 200 18.58 15.82 4.25
N VAL A 201 19.06 14.91 5.11
CA VAL A 201 19.05 13.46 4.85
C VAL A 201 17.71 12.79 5.10
N SER A 202 16.78 13.47 5.77
CA SER A 202 15.43 12.98 6.12
C SER A 202 14.33 13.57 5.25
N GLY A 203 14.58 14.66 4.58
CA GLY A 203 13.63 15.34 3.69
C GLY A 203 14.03 15.20 2.23
N GLU A 204 14.82 16.16 1.73
CA GLU A 204 15.19 16.18 0.30
C GLU A 204 16.01 14.96 -0.12
N GLY A 205 16.92 14.45 0.74
CA GLY A 205 17.73 13.27 0.43
C GLY A 205 16.86 12.03 0.20
N VAL A 206 15.79 11.85 0.98
CA VAL A 206 14.80 10.76 0.78
C VAL A 206 14.06 10.96 -0.53
N GLN A 207 13.60 12.18 -0.85
CA GLN A 207 12.91 12.46 -2.11
C GLN A 207 13.81 12.14 -3.31
N GLN A 208 15.10 12.51 -3.28
CA GLN A 208 16.07 12.18 -4.32
C GLN A 208 16.32 10.67 -4.44
N ALA A 209 16.40 9.94 -3.32
CA ALA A 209 16.56 8.48 -3.34
C ALA A 209 15.34 7.78 -3.94
N MET A 210 14.12 8.30 -3.68
CA MET A 210 12.88 7.76 -4.24
C MET A 210 12.80 7.90 -5.76
N LEU A 211 13.45 8.90 -6.37
CA LEU A 211 13.44 9.07 -7.83
C LEU A 211 13.92 7.83 -8.56
N LYS A 212 14.97 7.15 -8.06
CA LYS A 212 15.48 5.91 -8.66
C LYS A 212 14.41 4.82 -8.74
N LEU A 213 13.58 4.68 -7.69
CA LEU A 213 12.50 3.70 -7.67
C LEU A 213 11.41 4.06 -8.69
N LEU A 214 11.06 5.35 -8.77
CA LEU A 214 9.96 5.84 -9.59
C LEU A 214 10.29 5.87 -11.08
N GLU A 215 11.55 6.08 -11.44
CA GLU A 215 12.03 6.17 -12.83
C GLU A 215 12.07 4.84 -13.55
N GLY A 216 12.12 3.73 -12.83
CA GLY A 216 12.18 2.40 -13.44
C GLY A 216 13.61 1.92 -13.62
N ALA A 217 14.34 1.80 -12.52
CA ALA A 217 15.70 1.28 -12.47
C ALA A 217 15.77 -0.17 -12.03
N GLN A 218 16.87 -0.84 -12.35
CA GLN A 218 17.22 -2.14 -11.81
C GLN A 218 17.95 -1.94 -10.48
N ILE A 219 17.39 -2.44 -9.40
CA ILE A 219 17.84 -2.20 -8.03
C ILE A 219 18.14 -3.52 -7.34
N SER A 220 19.34 -3.60 -6.73
CA SER A 220 19.80 -4.75 -5.98
C SER A 220 19.38 -4.64 -4.52
N VAL A 221 18.58 -5.60 -4.04
CA VAL A 221 18.06 -5.63 -2.67
C VAL A 221 18.42 -6.93 -1.97
N PRO A 222 18.61 -6.90 -0.63
CA PRO A 222 18.77 -8.12 0.16
C PRO A 222 17.43 -8.87 0.22
N PRO A 223 17.41 -10.19 -0.01
CA PRO A 223 16.15 -10.95 -0.06
C PRO A 223 15.41 -10.97 1.28
N GLN A 224 16.11 -10.99 2.40
CA GLN A 224 15.50 -11.01 3.73
C GLN A 224 15.28 -9.65 4.37
N GLY A 225 15.58 -8.55 3.66
CA GLY A 225 15.59 -7.21 4.23
C GLY A 225 16.80 -6.97 5.17
N GLY A 226 16.83 -5.81 5.83
CA GLY A 226 17.91 -5.44 6.73
C GLY A 226 19.11 -4.78 6.04
N ARG A 227 20.23 -4.63 6.79
CA ARG A 227 21.45 -4.01 6.27
C ARG A 227 22.14 -4.89 5.23
N LYS A 228 22.65 -4.28 4.17
CA LYS A 228 23.43 -4.94 3.13
C LYS A 228 24.73 -5.47 3.71
N HIS A 229 24.91 -6.80 3.71
CA HIS A 229 26.19 -7.45 4.04
C HIS A 229 26.98 -7.74 2.77
N PRO A 230 28.32 -7.56 2.76
CA PRO A 230 29.14 -7.76 1.55
C PRO A 230 29.05 -9.15 0.93
N GLU A 231 28.80 -10.19 1.74
CA GLU A 231 28.72 -11.59 1.30
C GLU A 231 27.30 -12.06 0.95
N GLN A 232 26.27 -11.20 1.13
CA GLN A 232 24.90 -11.59 0.88
C GLN A 232 24.56 -11.52 -0.61
N LYS A 233 24.01 -12.59 -1.15
CA LYS A 233 23.53 -12.64 -2.55
C LYS A 233 22.34 -11.66 -2.68
N MET A 234 22.52 -10.62 -3.49
CA MET A 234 21.50 -9.61 -3.75
C MET A 234 20.56 -10.07 -4.86
N VAL A 235 19.28 -9.74 -4.73
CA VAL A 235 18.26 -9.95 -5.76
C VAL A 235 18.07 -8.65 -6.53
N GLN A 236 18.05 -8.73 -7.86
CA GLN A 236 17.78 -7.58 -8.72
C GLN A 236 16.29 -7.50 -9.03
N ILE A 237 15.71 -6.32 -8.83
CA ILE A 237 14.30 -6.02 -9.09
C ILE A 237 14.24 -4.81 -10.02
N ASN A 238 13.51 -4.95 -11.13
CA ASN A 238 13.24 -3.86 -12.05
C ASN A 238 11.97 -3.12 -11.62
N THR A 239 12.08 -1.85 -11.30
CA THR A 239 10.95 -1.04 -10.82
C THR A 239 10.10 -0.46 -11.94
N LYS A 240 10.42 -0.72 -13.22
CA LYS A 240 9.72 -0.15 -14.39
C LYS A 240 8.22 -0.46 -14.39
N ASP A 241 7.82 -1.63 -13.87
CA ASP A 241 6.45 -2.14 -13.92
C ASP A 241 5.73 -2.14 -12.58
N ILE A 242 6.40 -1.71 -11.51
CA ILE A 242 5.79 -1.52 -10.20
C ILE A 242 4.96 -0.24 -10.22
N LEU A 243 3.70 -0.31 -9.74
CA LEU A 243 2.86 0.86 -9.54
C LEU A 243 3.12 1.48 -8.17
N PHE A 244 3.49 2.74 -8.16
CA PHE A 244 3.66 3.50 -6.92
C PHE A 244 2.45 4.40 -6.68
N VAL A 245 1.88 4.28 -5.49
CA VAL A 245 0.77 5.10 -5.00
C VAL A 245 1.23 5.77 -3.72
N CYS A 246 1.27 7.09 -3.68
CA CYS A 246 1.66 7.84 -2.48
C CYS A 246 0.44 8.47 -1.81
N GLY A 247 0.45 8.50 -0.50
CA GLY A 247 -0.57 9.19 0.31
C GLY A 247 0.06 10.16 1.29
N GLY A 248 -0.56 11.32 1.49
CA GLY A 248 -0.15 12.29 2.50
C GLY A 248 -1.34 13.07 3.03
N ALA A 249 -1.24 13.55 4.26
CA ALA A 249 -2.22 14.45 4.85
C ALA A 249 -2.12 15.85 4.26
N PHE A 250 -0.90 16.32 4.00
CA PHE A 250 -0.58 17.65 3.50
C PHE A 250 -1.21 18.76 4.36
N ASP A 251 -1.04 18.65 5.68
CA ASP A 251 -1.62 19.58 6.65
C ASP A 251 -1.26 21.03 6.30
N GLY A 252 -2.31 21.85 6.11
CA GLY A 252 -2.15 23.27 5.73
C GLY A 252 -2.09 23.54 4.21
N ILE A 253 -2.17 22.54 3.35
CA ILE A 253 -2.21 22.72 1.89
C ILE A 253 -3.42 23.56 1.46
N SER A 254 -4.55 23.48 2.18
CA SER A 254 -5.76 24.29 1.95
C SER A 254 -5.45 25.77 1.92
N LYS A 255 -4.54 26.26 2.79
CA LYS A 255 -4.10 27.68 2.80
C LYS A 255 -3.30 28.05 1.55
N ILE A 256 -2.52 27.12 1.02
CA ILE A 256 -1.74 27.32 -0.22
C ILE A 256 -2.70 27.43 -1.41
N ILE A 257 -3.67 26.51 -1.49
CA ILE A 257 -4.71 26.49 -2.52
C ILE A 257 -5.54 27.78 -2.46
N GLU A 258 -6.01 28.15 -1.28
CA GLU A 258 -6.80 29.35 -1.07
C GLU A 258 -6.08 30.62 -1.55
N ARG A 259 -4.79 30.79 -1.19
CA ARG A 259 -3.98 31.92 -1.65
C ARG A 259 -3.86 31.96 -3.17
N ARG A 260 -3.65 30.81 -3.81
CA ARG A 260 -3.55 30.70 -5.28
C ARG A 260 -4.88 31.06 -5.95
N VAL A 261 -5.98 30.50 -5.48
CA VAL A 261 -7.32 30.72 -6.03
C VAL A 261 -7.73 32.18 -5.86
N LYS A 262 -7.50 32.77 -4.67
CA LYS A 262 -7.77 34.22 -4.44
C LYS A 262 -6.90 35.13 -5.31
N SER A 263 -5.64 34.79 -5.54
CA SER A 263 -4.78 35.62 -6.39
C SER A 263 -5.16 35.58 -7.87
N GLN A 264 -5.78 34.50 -8.32
CA GLN A 264 -6.29 34.37 -9.71
C GLN A 264 -7.65 35.07 -9.91
N SER A 265 -8.41 35.32 -8.85
CA SER A 265 -9.72 35.97 -8.92
C SER A 265 -9.68 37.51 -8.93
N ILE A 266 -8.48 38.10 -8.96
CA ILE A 266 -8.31 39.57 -9.17
C ILE A 266 -8.52 39.88 -10.65
N GLY A 267 -9.75 39.65 -11.13
CA GLY A 267 -10.20 39.92 -12.49
C GLY A 267 -11.52 39.24 -12.77
N PHE A 268 -12.51 39.98 -13.17
CA PHE A 268 -13.87 39.70 -13.69
C PHE A 268 -14.69 38.45 -13.29
N ASN A 269 -14.12 37.45 -12.62
CA ASN A 269 -14.83 36.27 -12.08
C ASN A 269 -14.46 36.08 -10.61
N ALA A 270 -15.09 36.81 -9.72
CA ALA A 270 -15.06 36.50 -8.29
C ALA A 270 -15.79 35.16 -8.09
N LEU A 271 -15.06 34.13 -7.70
CA LEU A 271 -15.64 32.85 -7.26
C LEU A 271 -16.68 33.14 -6.16
N SER A 272 -17.81 32.48 -6.20
CA SER A 272 -18.86 32.64 -5.21
C SER A 272 -18.35 32.27 -3.80
N LYS A 273 -18.92 32.88 -2.74
CA LYS A 273 -18.55 32.53 -1.35
C LYS A 273 -18.68 31.04 -1.01
N ASP A 274 -19.54 30.30 -1.75
CA ASP A 274 -19.76 28.87 -1.57
C ASP A 274 -18.63 27.99 -2.13
N GLU A 275 -17.77 28.52 -3.02
CA GLU A 275 -16.60 27.81 -3.56
C GLU A 275 -15.39 27.89 -2.60
N PHE A 276 -15.43 28.76 -1.59
CA PHE A 276 -14.41 28.88 -0.53
C PHE A 276 -14.67 27.98 0.68
N ASN A 277 -15.62 27.04 0.60
CA ASN A 277 -15.79 26.06 1.66
C ASN A 277 -14.54 25.15 1.73
N GLU A 278 -13.95 24.99 2.93
CA GLU A 278 -12.74 24.17 3.15
C GLU A 278 -12.88 22.75 2.59
N GLU A 279 -14.11 22.20 2.62
CA GLU A 279 -14.42 20.88 2.05
C GLU A 279 -14.22 20.82 0.53
N LYS A 280 -14.43 21.95 -0.18
CA LYS A 280 -14.28 22.03 -1.64
C LYS A 280 -12.89 22.49 -2.07
N LEU A 281 -12.11 23.11 -1.18
CA LEU A 281 -10.78 23.62 -1.54
C LEU A 281 -9.84 22.54 -2.03
N LEU A 282 -9.89 21.34 -1.46
CA LEU A 282 -9.05 20.23 -1.90
C LEU A 282 -9.33 19.78 -3.36
N SER A 283 -10.55 20.03 -3.88
CA SER A 283 -10.87 19.72 -5.28
C SER A 283 -10.05 20.54 -6.28
N HIS A 284 -9.49 21.68 -5.84
CA HIS A 284 -8.65 22.55 -6.65
C HIS A 284 -7.16 22.28 -6.50
N VAL A 285 -6.75 21.21 -5.79
CA VAL A 285 -5.34 20.86 -5.61
C VAL A 285 -4.67 20.57 -6.95
N ASN A 286 -3.48 21.11 -7.14
CA ASN A 286 -2.68 20.86 -8.31
C ASN A 286 -1.19 20.65 -7.97
N GLN A 287 -0.37 20.29 -8.95
CA GLN A 287 1.06 20.04 -8.78
C GLN A 287 1.83 21.25 -8.23
N LEU A 288 1.40 22.49 -8.56
CA LEU A 288 2.04 23.70 -8.04
C LEU A 288 1.83 23.86 -6.53
N ASP A 289 0.69 23.42 -6.01
CA ASP A 289 0.40 23.46 -4.58
C ASP A 289 1.29 22.46 -3.83
N ILE A 290 1.46 21.26 -4.38
CA ILE A 290 2.35 20.23 -3.85
C ILE A 290 3.81 20.71 -3.85
N LYS A 291 4.25 21.39 -4.92
CA LYS A 291 5.58 22.03 -4.99
C LYS A 291 5.75 23.08 -3.91
N LYS A 292 4.77 23.99 -3.75
CA LYS A 292 4.80 25.02 -2.71
C LYS A 292 4.74 24.44 -1.29
N PHE A 293 4.19 23.26 -1.12
CA PHE A 293 4.18 22.54 0.15
C PHE A 293 5.56 22.00 0.53
N GLY A 294 6.45 21.72 -0.47
CA GLY A 294 7.84 21.34 -0.23
C GLY A 294 8.30 20.04 -0.88
N LEU A 295 7.51 19.43 -1.75
CA LEU A 295 8.00 18.34 -2.59
C LEU A 295 8.82 18.90 -3.77
N ILE A 296 9.92 18.22 -4.12
CA ILE A 296 10.78 18.65 -5.23
C ILE A 296 10.09 18.43 -6.59
N PRO A 297 10.30 19.33 -7.56
CA PRO A 297 9.65 19.24 -8.87
C PRO A 297 9.89 17.91 -9.59
N GLU A 298 11.09 17.35 -9.47
CA GLU A 298 11.49 16.09 -10.08
C GLU A 298 10.61 14.94 -9.56
N LEU A 299 10.36 14.89 -8.24
CA LEU A 299 9.50 13.89 -7.63
C LEU A 299 8.05 14.05 -8.08
N ILE A 300 7.54 15.29 -8.11
CA ILE A 300 6.16 15.59 -8.55
C ILE A 300 5.97 15.15 -10.01
N GLY A 301 6.97 15.38 -10.86
CA GLY A 301 6.96 14.94 -12.27
C GLY A 301 6.83 13.43 -12.46
N ARG A 302 7.18 12.62 -11.45
CA ARG A 302 7.00 11.15 -11.47
C ARG A 302 5.64 10.68 -10.98
N PHE A 303 4.76 11.61 -10.58
CA PHE A 303 3.37 11.38 -10.21
C PHE A 303 2.42 12.14 -11.13
N PRO A 304 2.19 11.64 -12.36
CA PRO A 304 1.31 12.33 -13.33
C PRO A 304 -0.15 12.36 -12.87
N VAL A 305 -0.54 11.44 -11.98
CA VAL A 305 -1.92 11.35 -11.47
C VAL A 305 -1.99 11.90 -10.06
N LEU A 306 -2.75 12.99 -9.89
CA LEU A 306 -3.04 13.62 -8.61
C LEU A 306 -4.52 13.51 -8.31
N THR A 307 -4.86 13.08 -7.10
CA THR A 307 -6.23 13.04 -6.60
C THR A 307 -6.31 13.46 -5.14
N TYR A 308 -7.51 13.73 -4.68
CA TYR A 308 -7.76 14.18 -3.31
C TYR A 308 -8.86 13.33 -2.67
N LEU A 309 -8.89 13.32 -1.34
CA LEU A 309 -9.94 12.68 -0.56
C LEU A 309 -10.62 13.76 0.30
N ASN A 310 -11.93 13.76 0.25
CA ASN A 310 -12.74 14.70 1.03
C ASN A 310 -12.67 14.39 2.54
N PRO A 311 -12.75 15.39 3.40
CA PRO A 311 -12.95 15.20 4.82
C PRO A 311 -14.20 14.34 5.10
N LEU A 312 -14.17 13.58 6.20
CA LEU A 312 -15.27 12.70 6.56
C LEU A 312 -16.33 13.46 7.33
N THR A 313 -17.53 13.61 6.76
CA THR A 313 -18.70 14.19 7.44
C THR A 313 -19.30 13.21 8.45
N LYS A 314 -20.16 13.70 9.35
CA LYS A 314 -20.87 12.89 10.32
C LYS A 314 -21.63 11.73 9.68
N ASP A 315 -22.36 12.00 8.59
CA ASP A 315 -23.14 11.01 7.87
C ASP A 315 -22.26 9.93 7.24
N VAL A 316 -21.11 10.33 6.66
CA VAL A 316 -20.11 9.40 6.11
C VAL A 316 -19.52 8.51 7.21
N LEU A 317 -19.22 9.07 8.40
CA LEU A 317 -18.72 8.29 9.53
C LEU A 317 -19.75 7.28 10.06
N LEU A 318 -21.05 7.65 10.08
CA LEU A 318 -22.14 6.73 10.41
C LEU A 318 -22.21 5.58 9.39
N SER A 319 -22.19 5.90 8.10
CA SER A 319 -22.19 4.89 7.05
C SER A 319 -20.95 3.98 7.12
N ILE A 320 -19.77 4.51 7.48
CA ILE A 320 -18.56 3.69 7.68
C ILE A 320 -18.73 2.65 8.79
N LEU A 321 -19.52 2.93 9.82
CA LEU A 321 -19.79 1.98 10.90
C LEU A 321 -20.65 0.79 10.46
N THR A 322 -21.58 0.98 9.49
CA THR A 322 -22.68 0.04 9.21
C THR A 322 -22.65 -0.54 7.79
N ASP A 323 -22.32 0.25 6.76
CA ASP A 323 -22.61 -0.10 5.37
C ASP A 323 -21.54 -0.99 4.72
N PRO A 324 -20.23 -0.74 4.86
CA PRO A 324 -19.20 -1.53 4.19
C PRO A 324 -19.35 -3.02 4.45
N GLN A 325 -18.85 -3.83 3.52
CA GLN A 325 -18.83 -5.28 3.68
C GLN A 325 -18.19 -5.72 5.01
N ASN A 326 -17.08 -5.04 5.38
CA ASN A 326 -16.35 -5.26 6.63
C ASN A 326 -16.60 -4.12 7.64
N ALA A 327 -17.81 -3.58 7.73
CA ALA A 327 -18.17 -2.54 8.69
C ALA A 327 -17.91 -3.00 10.13
N LEU A 328 -17.49 -2.05 10.99
CA LEU A 328 -17.14 -2.36 12.38
C LEU A 328 -18.30 -3.03 13.13
N VAL A 329 -19.51 -2.54 12.99
CA VAL A 329 -20.71 -3.13 13.61
C VAL A 329 -20.88 -4.58 13.18
N LYS A 330 -20.74 -4.87 11.86
CA LYS A 330 -20.87 -6.24 11.34
C LYS A 330 -19.79 -7.17 11.91
N GLN A 331 -18.55 -6.66 12.12
CA GLN A 331 -17.48 -7.45 12.74
C GLN A 331 -17.83 -7.82 14.19
N TYR A 332 -18.33 -6.86 14.99
CA TYR A 332 -18.73 -7.16 16.37
C TYR A 332 -19.94 -8.08 16.44
N VAL A 333 -20.96 -7.84 15.61
CA VAL A 333 -22.12 -8.76 15.51
C VAL A 333 -21.64 -10.18 15.22
N ARG A 334 -20.73 -10.35 14.26
CA ARG A 334 -20.19 -11.67 13.92
C ARG A 334 -19.38 -12.32 15.05
N LEU A 335 -18.62 -11.53 15.81
CA LEU A 335 -17.89 -12.04 16.99
C LEU A 335 -18.84 -12.59 18.05
N PHE A 336 -19.91 -11.88 18.37
CA PHE A 336 -20.91 -12.35 19.33
C PHE A 336 -21.73 -13.53 18.79
N GLU A 337 -22.04 -13.58 17.50
CA GLU A 337 -22.67 -14.73 16.86
C GLU A 337 -21.84 -16.02 17.00
N MET A 338 -20.52 -15.94 16.99
CA MET A 338 -19.63 -17.10 17.20
C MET A 338 -19.76 -17.67 18.63
N ASP A 339 -20.19 -16.84 19.59
CA ASP A 339 -20.50 -17.23 20.97
C ASP A 339 -22.03 -17.52 21.16
N GLU A 340 -22.77 -17.68 20.06
CA GLU A 340 -24.23 -17.90 20.04
C GLU A 340 -25.04 -16.76 20.67
N ILE A 341 -24.49 -15.55 20.71
CA ILE A 341 -25.12 -14.37 21.28
C ILE A 341 -25.53 -13.41 20.16
N LYS A 342 -26.82 -13.02 20.17
CA LYS A 342 -27.32 -12.00 19.24
C LYS A 342 -27.04 -10.60 19.76
N LEU A 343 -26.10 -9.90 19.16
CA LEU A 343 -25.81 -8.51 19.48
C LEU A 343 -26.72 -7.55 18.71
N SER A 344 -27.30 -6.58 19.40
CA SER A 344 -28.07 -5.46 18.82
C SER A 344 -27.54 -4.14 19.38
N ILE A 345 -27.19 -3.21 18.48
CA ILE A 345 -26.68 -1.88 18.85
C ILE A 345 -27.73 -0.84 18.40
N GLN A 346 -28.21 -0.02 19.32
CA GLN A 346 -29.19 1.01 19.01
C GLN A 346 -28.57 2.13 18.15
N GLN A 347 -29.37 2.74 17.29
CA GLN A 347 -28.93 3.85 16.41
C GLN A 347 -28.34 5.02 17.22
N SER A 348 -28.93 5.34 18.39
CA SER A 348 -28.43 6.38 19.30
C SER A 348 -27.00 6.12 19.81
N VAL A 349 -26.57 4.83 19.88
CA VAL A 349 -25.20 4.46 20.25
C VAL A 349 -24.24 4.73 19.08
N LEU A 350 -24.65 4.44 17.85
CA LEU A 350 -23.84 4.70 16.65
C LEU A 350 -23.61 6.20 16.49
N GLU A 351 -24.64 7.02 16.68
CA GLU A 351 -24.52 8.48 16.67
C GLU A 351 -23.58 8.99 17.79
N PHE A 352 -23.70 8.44 19.00
CA PHE A 352 -22.82 8.75 20.12
C PHE A 352 -21.35 8.42 19.79
N ILE A 353 -21.07 7.27 19.15
CA ILE A 353 -19.72 6.86 18.74
C ILE A 353 -19.15 7.87 17.76
N VAL A 354 -19.91 8.28 16.75
CA VAL A 354 -19.50 9.24 15.74
C VAL A 354 -19.27 10.62 16.34
N ASP A 355 -20.20 11.10 17.19
CA ASP A 355 -20.07 12.40 17.85
C ASP A 355 -18.79 12.46 18.70
N LYS A 356 -18.46 11.37 19.41
CA LYS A 356 -17.21 11.29 20.17
C LYS A 356 -15.97 11.20 19.29
N ALA A 357 -16.04 10.53 18.13
CA ALA A 357 -14.93 10.49 17.18
C ALA A 357 -14.62 11.87 16.60
N ILE A 358 -15.65 12.66 16.31
CA ILE A 358 -15.54 14.05 15.83
C ILE A 358 -15.00 14.96 16.94
N GLU A 359 -15.61 14.91 18.15
CA GLU A 359 -15.20 15.70 19.31
C GLU A 359 -13.71 15.51 19.65
N LEU A 360 -13.24 14.28 19.58
CA LEU A 360 -11.84 13.91 19.86
C LEU A 360 -10.91 14.05 18.64
N LYS A 361 -11.40 14.52 17.49
CA LYS A 361 -10.66 14.66 16.23
C LYS A 361 -9.93 13.38 15.80
N LEU A 362 -10.50 12.21 16.06
CA LEU A 362 -9.89 10.92 15.78
C LEU A 362 -10.20 10.39 14.37
N GLY A 363 -11.16 10.99 13.67
CA GLY A 363 -11.62 10.53 12.36
C GLY A 363 -12.11 9.08 12.38
N ALA A 364 -12.10 8.42 11.23
CA ALA A 364 -12.56 7.03 11.12
C ALA A 364 -11.73 6.02 11.94
N ARG A 365 -10.43 6.29 12.20
CA ARG A 365 -9.60 5.43 13.07
C ARG A 365 -10.11 5.39 14.51
N GLY A 366 -10.67 6.50 15.00
CA GLY A 366 -11.23 6.59 16.33
C GLY A 366 -12.50 5.77 16.55
N LEU A 367 -13.26 5.50 15.49
CA LEU A 367 -14.49 4.71 15.58
C LEU A 367 -14.23 3.34 16.21
N ARG A 368 -13.19 2.63 15.77
CA ARG A 368 -12.81 1.33 16.35
C ARG A 368 -12.48 1.44 17.84
N SER A 369 -11.63 2.38 18.20
CA SER A 369 -11.21 2.54 19.61
C SER A 369 -12.38 2.89 20.52
N ILE A 370 -13.34 3.69 20.03
CA ILE A 370 -14.55 4.01 20.79
C ILE A 370 -15.47 2.80 20.89
N CYS A 371 -15.68 2.04 19.81
CA CYS A 371 -16.42 0.78 19.85
C CYS A 371 -15.82 -0.21 20.86
N GLU A 372 -14.50 -0.39 20.84
CA GLU A 372 -13.80 -1.25 21.79
C GLU A 372 -13.99 -0.77 23.23
N ALA A 373 -13.88 0.54 23.49
CA ALA A 373 -14.11 1.10 24.82
C ALA A 373 -15.54 0.81 25.34
N ILE A 374 -16.53 0.74 24.47
CA ILE A 374 -17.92 0.45 24.83
C ILE A 374 -18.15 -1.06 24.98
N LEU A 375 -17.61 -1.88 24.08
CA LEU A 375 -17.95 -3.29 23.95
C LEU A 375 -17.04 -4.24 24.73
N THR A 376 -15.84 -3.81 25.18
CA THR A 376 -14.86 -4.67 25.86
C THR A 376 -15.46 -5.40 27.07
N GLU A 377 -16.20 -4.69 27.92
CA GLU A 377 -16.82 -5.29 29.10
C GLU A 377 -17.90 -6.32 28.72
N ALA A 378 -18.66 -6.06 27.66
CA ALA A 378 -19.64 -6.98 27.12
C ALA A 378 -18.96 -8.23 26.54
N MET A 379 -17.90 -8.06 25.74
CA MET A 379 -17.12 -9.18 25.18
C MET A 379 -16.45 -10.04 26.25
N PHE A 380 -16.04 -9.44 27.36
CA PHE A 380 -15.45 -10.18 28.48
C PHE A 380 -16.45 -11.04 29.24
N ASN A 381 -17.66 -10.51 29.51
CA ASN A 381 -18.64 -11.18 30.34
C ASN A 381 -19.57 -12.14 29.55
N ALA A 382 -19.85 -11.82 28.30
CA ALA A 382 -20.84 -12.54 27.49
C ALA A 382 -20.53 -14.03 27.30
N PRO A 383 -19.31 -14.48 26.98
CA PRO A 383 -19.01 -15.91 26.78
C PRO A 383 -19.16 -16.76 28.03
N SER A 384 -19.10 -16.13 29.23
CA SER A 384 -19.24 -16.81 30.53
C SER A 384 -20.67 -16.73 31.10
N SER A 385 -21.61 -16.18 30.33
CA SER A 385 -22.99 -15.97 30.75
C SER A 385 -23.97 -16.79 29.89
N ASP A 386 -25.14 -17.11 30.42
CA ASP A 386 -26.23 -17.79 29.66
C ASP A 386 -27.06 -16.83 28.80
N VAL A 387 -26.52 -15.61 28.53
CA VAL A 387 -27.21 -14.57 27.77
C VAL A 387 -27.18 -14.89 26.28
N LYS A 388 -28.37 -15.05 25.67
CA LYS A 388 -28.52 -15.30 24.22
C LYS A 388 -28.75 -14.02 23.38
N GLU A 389 -29.17 -12.95 24.02
CA GLU A 389 -29.40 -11.66 23.32
C GLU A 389 -28.88 -10.51 24.18
N LEU A 390 -28.05 -9.65 23.54
CA LEU A 390 -27.45 -8.49 24.17
C LEU A 390 -27.81 -7.23 23.39
N VAL A 391 -28.44 -6.27 24.07
CA VAL A 391 -28.81 -4.98 23.51
C VAL A 391 -27.92 -3.90 24.13
N ILE A 392 -27.14 -3.20 23.30
CA ILE A 392 -26.34 -2.06 23.72
C ILE A 392 -27.19 -0.79 23.55
N ASP A 393 -27.56 -0.19 24.66
CA ASP A 393 -28.28 1.08 24.71
C ASP A 393 -27.34 2.27 24.98
N LEU A 394 -27.87 3.47 24.83
CA LEU A 394 -27.08 4.70 25.01
C LEU A 394 -26.55 4.87 26.43
N LYS A 395 -27.30 4.46 27.45
CA LYS A 395 -26.87 4.56 28.87
C LYS A 395 -25.69 3.66 29.14
N TYR A 396 -25.73 2.44 28.63
CA TYR A 396 -24.61 1.50 28.72
C TYR A 396 -23.38 2.06 28.02
N ALA A 397 -23.54 2.53 26.79
CA ALA A 397 -22.43 3.09 25.99
C ALA A 397 -21.75 4.26 26.69
N GLN A 398 -22.53 5.24 27.20
CA GLN A 398 -22.00 6.39 27.94
C GLN A 398 -21.29 5.97 29.22
N LYS A 399 -21.83 5.00 29.99
CA LYS A 399 -21.22 4.48 31.20
C LYS A 399 -19.88 3.81 30.93
N GLN A 400 -19.79 2.96 29.90
CA GLN A 400 -18.54 2.28 29.58
C GLN A 400 -17.50 3.24 28.99
N PHE A 401 -17.91 4.13 28.10
CA PHE A 401 -17.02 5.14 27.54
C PHE A 401 -16.43 6.04 28.63
N SER A 402 -17.21 6.49 29.61
CA SER A 402 -16.72 7.34 30.72
C SER A 402 -15.64 6.67 31.59
N LYS A 403 -15.65 5.35 31.70
CA LYS A 403 -14.62 4.56 32.41
C LYS A 403 -13.35 4.38 31.60
N SER A 404 -13.41 4.55 30.29
CA SER A 404 -12.28 4.30 29.39
C SER A 404 -11.19 5.36 29.50
N LYS A 405 -9.97 5.00 29.13
CA LYS A 405 -8.86 5.96 29.03
C LYS A 405 -9.07 7.00 27.93
N ILE A 406 -9.84 6.64 26.90
CA ILE A 406 -10.14 7.51 25.73
C ILE A 406 -10.98 8.71 26.18
N SER A 407 -11.89 8.53 27.12
CA SER A 407 -12.71 9.65 27.66
C SER A 407 -11.89 10.76 28.34
N LYS A 408 -10.64 10.45 28.73
CA LYS A 408 -9.70 11.36 29.39
C LYS A 408 -8.76 12.07 28.40
N LEU A 409 -8.80 11.73 27.12
CA LEU A 409 -8.04 12.44 26.08
C LEU A 409 -8.59 13.85 25.97
N LYS A 410 -7.80 14.84 26.35
CA LYS A 410 -8.10 16.26 26.06
C LYS A 410 -7.68 16.51 24.62
N VAL A 411 -8.55 17.12 23.85
CA VAL A 411 -8.21 17.66 22.52
C VAL A 411 -7.18 18.76 22.77
N ALA A 412 -5.95 18.57 22.28
CA ALA A 412 -4.89 19.58 22.36
C ALA A 412 -5.11 20.66 21.30
#